data_a2436c9aec2c07b585df39b7fa4f79f3
#
_entry.id   a2436c9aec2c07b585df39b7fa4f79f3
#
_cell.length_a   1.000
_cell.length_b   1.000
_cell.length_c   1.000
_cell.angle_alpha   90.00
_cell.angle_beta   90.00
_cell.angle_gamma   90.00
#
_symmetry.space_group_name_H-M   'P 1'
#
loop_
_entity.id
_entity.type
_entity.pdbx_description
1 polymer ?
#
loop_
_entity_poly.entity_id
_entity_poly.type
_entity_poly.pdbx_seq_one_letter_code
_entity_poly.pdbx_strand_id
1 'polypeptide(L)' 'MSRVVIPSNPRIGERLAQFEPREVRRVLIGDYEVRYEIGESRIYVLRLWQSREDGP' A
#
# COMPACT_ATOMS: atom_id res chain seq x y z
N MET A 1 -2.44 -18.80 -0.53
CA MET A 1 -2.18 -17.45 -0.15
C MET A 1 -1.92 -16.63 -1.35
N SER A 2 -2.59 -15.50 -1.45
CA SER A 2 -2.41 -14.71 -2.63
C SER A 2 -1.19 -13.85 -2.50
N ARG A 3 -0.60 -13.52 -3.60
CA ARG A 3 0.55 -12.70 -3.64
C ARG A 3 0.13 -11.31 -4.06
N VAL A 4 0.55 -10.32 -3.33
CA VAL A 4 0.30 -8.94 -3.71
C VAL A 4 1.50 -8.49 -4.52
N VAL A 5 1.24 -8.04 -5.73
CA VAL A 5 2.31 -7.58 -6.60
C VAL A 5 2.39 -6.07 -6.49
N ILE A 6 3.44 -5.60 -5.91
CA ILE A 6 3.71 -4.16 -5.83
C ILE A 6 4.38 -3.76 -7.12
N PRO A 7 4.00 -2.63 -7.71
CA PRO A 7 4.64 -2.21 -8.96
C PRO A 7 6.14 -2.08 -8.81
N SER A 8 6.85 -2.18 -9.93
CA SER A 8 8.29 -2.13 -9.89
C SER A 8 8.80 -0.80 -9.34
N ASN A 9 7.98 0.23 -9.37
CA ASN A 9 8.32 1.48 -8.74
C ASN A 9 7.54 1.59 -7.44
N PRO A 10 8.09 1.19 -6.32
CA PRO A 10 7.32 1.19 -5.07
C PRO A 10 6.98 2.58 -4.57
N ARG A 11 7.58 3.61 -5.13
CA ARG A 11 7.24 4.96 -4.69
C ARG A 11 6.15 5.59 -5.54
N ILE A 12 5.47 4.80 -6.35
CA ILE A 12 4.39 5.32 -7.14
C ILE A 12 3.18 5.63 -6.29
N GLY A 13 3.03 5.02 -5.14
CA GLY A 13 1.89 5.27 -4.27
C GLY A 13 2.02 6.59 -3.53
N GLU A 14 0.90 7.04 -2.99
CA GLU A 14 0.86 8.28 -2.25
C GLU A 14 1.51 8.10 -0.89
N ARG A 15 2.42 8.98 -0.54
CA ARG A 15 3.08 8.90 0.77
C ARG A 15 2.14 9.45 1.83
N LEU A 16 1.99 8.72 2.91
CA LEU A 16 1.11 9.10 3.99
C LEU A 16 1.94 9.78 5.08
N ALA A 17 1.83 11.10 5.14
CA ALA A 17 2.67 11.90 6.00
C ALA A 17 2.46 11.61 7.48
N GLN A 18 1.29 11.12 7.85
CA GLN A 18 1.02 10.88 9.26
C GLN A 18 1.88 9.75 9.83
N PHE A 19 2.57 9.01 9.00
CA PHE A 19 3.42 7.93 9.49
C PHE A 19 4.90 8.29 9.52
N GLU A 20 5.26 9.50 9.11
CA GLU A 20 6.64 9.88 9.13
C GLU A 20 7.24 9.72 10.52
N PRO A 21 8.50 9.34 10.63
CA PRO A 21 9.50 9.23 9.54
C PRO A 21 9.44 7.92 8.76
N ARG A 22 8.50 7.05 9.08
CA ARG A 22 8.37 5.82 8.31
C ARG A 22 7.81 6.15 6.94
N GLU A 23 8.31 5.49 5.92
CA GLU A 23 7.82 5.73 4.57
C GLU A 23 6.68 4.78 4.30
N VAL A 24 5.48 5.19 4.60
CA VAL A 24 4.28 4.40 4.38
C VAL A 24 3.54 5.02 3.21
N ARG A 25 3.17 4.20 2.26
CA ARG A 25 2.48 4.66 1.06
C ARG A 25 1.23 3.84 0.83
N ARG A 26 0.32 4.38 0.05
CA ARG A 26 -0.87 3.65 -0.33
C ARG A 26 -1.03 3.68 -1.84
N VAL A 27 -1.58 2.64 -2.40
CA VAL A 27 -1.80 2.56 -3.82
C VAL A 27 -3.09 1.80 -4.05
N LEU A 28 -3.81 2.17 -5.11
CA LEU A 28 -5.01 1.46 -5.49
C LEU A 28 -4.67 0.51 -6.61
N ILE A 29 -5.02 -0.75 -6.44
CA ILE A 29 -4.79 -1.76 -7.45
C ILE A 29 -6.14 -2.40 -7.71
N GLY A 30 -6.74 -2.10 -8.84
CA GLY A 30 -8.08 -2.55 -9.14
C GLY A 30 -9.03 -1.97 -8.12
N ASP A 31 -9.76 -2.83 -7.40
CA ASP A 31 -10.69 -2.38 -6.41
C ASP A 31 -10.11 -2.44 -5.02
N TYR A 32 -8.82 -2.63 -4.89
CA TYR A 32 -8.21 -2.79 -3.58
C TYR A 32 -7.28 -1.63 -3.26
N GLU A 33 -7.24 -1.28 -2.00
CA GLU A 33 -6.27 -0.30 -1.50
C GLU A 33 -5.22 -1.05 -0.71
N VAL A 34 -3.96 -0.80 -1.02
CA VAL A 34 -2.85 -1.46 -0.37
C VAL A 34 -2.03 -0.40 0.34
N ARG A 35 -1.77 -0.61 1.63
CA ARG A 35 -0.82 0.24 2.35
C ARG A 35 0.43 -0.56 2.58
N TYR A 36 1.56 0.04 2.30
CA TYR A 36 2.83 -0.65 2.41
C TYR A 36 3.89 0.30 2.92
N GLU A 37 4.88 -0.27 3.57
CA GLU A 37 5.98 0.52 4.09
C GLU A 37 7.23 0.13 3.34
N ILE A 38 8.03 1.11 2.94
CA ILE A 38 9.28 0.85 2.25
C ILE A 38 10.39 0.89 3.27
N GLY A 39 11.02 -0.26 3.48
CA GLY A 39 12.18 -0.36 4.35
C GLY A 39 13.44 -0.32 3.54
N GLU A 40 14.57 -0.60 4.17
CA GLU A 40 15.84 -0.50 3.49
C GLU A 40 15.98 -1.50 2.36
N SER A 41 15.54 -2.70 2.56
CA SER A 41 15.68 -3.70 1.52
C SER A 41 14.41 -4.50 1.32
N ARG A 42 13.32 -4.09 1.92
CA ARG A 42 12.08 -4.85 1.86
C ARG A 42 10.90 -3.92 1.82
N ILE A 43 9.81 -4.43 1.30
CA ILE A 43 8.55 -3.73 1.31
C ILE A 43 7.61 -4.55 2.16
N TYR A 44 7.01 -3.92 3.16
CA TYR A 44 6.11 -4.60 4.07
C TYR A 44 4.68 -4.20 3.75
N VAL A 45 3.85 -5.14 3.41
CA VAL A 45 2.43 -4.85 3.17
C VAL A 45 1.76 -4.77 4.55
N LEU A 46 1.30 -3.59 4.89
CA LEU A 46 0.72 -3.35 6.19
C LEU A 46 -0.76 -3.67 6.20
N ARG A 47 -1.45 -3.39 5.12
CA ARG A 47 -2.88 -3.60 5.08
C ARG A 47 -3.35 -3.68 3.65
N LEU A 48 -4.32 -4.53 3.43
CA LEU A 48 -4.92 -4.71 2.11
C LEU A 48 -6.42 -4.84 2.32
N TRP A 49 -7.21 -3.98 1.70
CA TRP A 49 -8.65 -4.11 1.82
C TRP A 49 -9.32 -3.61 0.55
N GLN A 50 -10.57 -4.01 0.39
CA GLN A 50 -11.32 -3.60 -0.78
C GLN A 50 -11.75 -2.17 -0.60
N SER A 51 -11.34 -1.32 -1.53
CA SER A 51 -11.65 0.07 -1.40
C SER A 51 -13.05 0.40 -1.75
N ARG A 52 -13.76 -0.47 -2.56
CA ARG A 52 -15.06 -0.21 -2.96
C ARG A 52 -15.99 -0.56 -1.86
N GLU A 53 -16.33 0.30 -1.05
CA GLU A 53 -17.09 0.03 0.01
C GLU A 53 -18.44 0.20 -0.30
N ASP A 54 -19.14 -0.73 -0.38
CA ASP A 54 -20.40 -0.61 -0.71
C ASP A 54 -21.19 -0.34 0.34
N GLY A 55 -20.86 -0.05 1.10
CA GLY A 55 -21.57 0.17 2.10
C GLY A 55 -22.75 0.36 1.90
N PRO A 56 -23.35 0.24 2.43
CA PRO A 56 -24.37 0.06 2.81
C PRO A 56 -24.45 0.15 2.83
#